data_038d0cf0efed47a9101e769a114871a0
#
_entry.id   038d0cf0efed47a9101e769a114871a0
#
_cell.length_a   1.000
_cell.length_b   1.000
_cell.length_c   1.000
_cell.angle_alpha   90.00
_cell.angle_beta   90.00
_cell.angle_gamma   90.00
#
_symmetry.space_group_name_H-M   'P 1'
#
loop_
_entity.id
_entity.type
_entity.pdbx_description
1 polymer ?
#
loop_
_entity_poly.entity_id
_entity_poly.type
_entity_poly.pdbx_seq_one_letter_code
_entity_poly.pdbx_strand_id
1 'polypeptide(L)' 'MKNVIFISPNFPENYWHFCHELKENGMNVLGIGDCPYDDLRPELQESLQEYYKVDSLENYDEVYGAVGYFIWH' A
#
# COMPACT_ATOMS: atom_id res chain seq x y z
N MET A 1 12.01 -3.54 12.47
CA MET A 1 11.34 -4.03 11.27
C MET A 1 11.26 -2.91 10.23
N LYS A 2 11.57 -3.22 8.99
CA LYS A 2 11.58 -2.21 7.93
C LYS A 2 10.18 -2.01 7.35
N ASN A 3 9.87 -0.77 6.99
CA ASN A 3 8.63 -0.41 6.34
C ASN A 3 8.89 -0.19 4.85
N VAL A 4 8.00 -0.73 4.02
CA VAL A 4 8.03 -0.53 2.57
C VAL A 4 6.69 0.07 2.18
N ILE A 5 6.73 1.17 1.45
CA ILE A 5 5.51 1.85 1.00
C ILE A 5 5.33 1.58 -0.48
N PHE A 6 4.19 1.00 -0.83
CA PHE A 6 3.80 0.78 -2.23
C PHE A 6 2.73 1.78 -2.61
N ILE A 7 2.97 2.50 -3.69
CA ILE A 7 1.98 3.42 -4.26
C ILE A 7 1.29 2.65 -5.37
N SER A 8 -0.04 2.57 -5.28
CA SER A 8 -0.87 1.80 -6.20
C SER A 8 -0.55 0.29 -6.19
N PRO A 9 -0.60 -0.36 -5.01
CA PRO A 9 -0.20 -1.77 -4.92
C PRO A 9 -1.13 -2.72 -5.68
N ASN A 10 -2.32 -2.27 -6.05
CA ASN A 10 -3.27 -3.06 -6.80
C ASN A 10 -3.00 -3.04 -8.30
N PHE A 11 -2.01 -2.29 -8.75
CA PHE A 11 -1.73 -2.16 -10.17
C PHE A 11 -0.22 -2.04 -10.42
N PRO A 12 0.34 -2.86 -11.31
CA PRO A 12 -0.32 -3.95 -12.03
C PRO A 12 -0.81 -5.08 -11.12
N GLU A 13 -1.72 -5.88 -11.61
CA GLU A 13 -2.43 -6.89 -10.80
C GLU A 13 -1.52 -7.89 -10.10
N ASN A 14 -0.33 -8.10 -10.59
CA ASN A 14 0.59 -9.08 -10.01
C ASN A 14 1.49 -8.52 -8.91
N TYR A 15 1.31 -7.26 -8.52
CA TYR A 15 2.11 -6.69 -7.43
C TYR A 15 1.82 -7.34 -6.09
N TRP A 16 0.68 -7.99 -5.95
CA TRP A 16 0.36 -8.65 -4.68
C TRP A 16 1.37 -9.76 -4.35
N HIS A 17 1.93 -10.43 -5.37
CA HIS A 17 2.99 -11.40 -5.14
C HIS A 17 4.21 -10.76 -4.49
N PHE A 18 4.57 -9.59 -4.98
CA PHE A 18 5.71 -8.85 -4.46
C PHE A 18 5.48 -8.43 -3.01
N CYS A 19 4.29 -7.92 -2.73
CA CYS A 19 3.94 -7.51 -1.38
C CYS A 19 3.95 -8.71 -0.42
N HIS A 20 3.45 -9.84 -0.88
CA HIS A 20 3.44 -11.06 -0.09
C HIS A 20 4.87 -11.52 0.24
N GLU A 21 5.76 -11.47 -0.73
CA GLU A 21 7.16 -11.82 -0.53
C GLU A 21 7.82 -10.94 0.51
N LEU A 22 7.56 -9.64 0.46
CA LEU A 22 8.12 -8.70 1.42
C LEU A 22 7.61 -8.98 2.82
N LYS A 23 6.33 -9.28 2.94
CA LYS A 23 5.75 -9.63 4.23
C LYS A 23 6.37 -10.90 4.80
N GLU A 24 6.56 -11.91 3.96
CA GLU A 24 7.17 -13.17 4.37
C GLU A 24 8.62 -12.95 4.84
N ASN A 25 9.27 -11.90 4.37
CA ASN A 25 10.62 -11.55 4.78
C ASN A 25 10.64 -10.60 5.98
N GLY A 26 9.51 -10.45 6.67
CA GLY A 26 9.44 -9.70 7.91
C GLY A 26 9.33 -8.19 7.75
N MET A 27 8.94 -7.71 6.58
CA MET A 27 8.77 -6.28 6.35
C MET A 27 7.32 -5.87 6.57
N ASN A 28 7.12 -4.63 7.04
CA ASN A 28 5.80 -4.03 7.09
C ASN A 28 5.50 -3.42 5.73
N VAL A 29 4.52 -3.96 5.04
CA VAL A 29 4.12 -3.48 3.72
C VAL A 29 2.95 -2.53 3.89
N LEU A 30 3.13 -1.29 3.43
CA LEU A 30 2.14 -0.24 3.54
C LEU A 30 1.71 0.17 2.14
N GLY A 31 0.41 0.34 1.92
CA GLY A 31 -0.10 0.65 0.60
C GLY A 31 -0.78 2.01 0.54
N ILE A 32 -0.62 2.69 -0.58
CA ILE A 32 -1.34 3.93 -0.91
C ILE A 32 -2.01 3.72 -2.26
N GLY A 33 -3.32 3.86 -2.30
CA GLY A 33 -4.05 3.65 -3.54
C GLY A 33 -5.30 4.51 -3.61
N ASP A 34 -5.93 4.53 -4.78
CA ASP A 34 -7.12 5.32 -5.03
C ASP A 34 -8.40 4.49 -5.05
N CYS A 35 -8.33 3.21 -4.75
CA CYS A 35 -9.52 2.37 -4.64
C CYS A 35 -9.79 2.04 -3.18
N PRO A 36 -11.06 1.72 -2.82
CA PRO A 36 -11.37 1.28 -1.46
C PRO A 36 -10.62 0.00 -1.10
N TYR A 37 -10.29 -0.16 0.18
CA TYR A 37 -9.60 -1.34 0.66
C TYR A 37 -10.34 -2.62 0.29
N ASP A 38 -11.67 -2.59 0.37
CA ASP A 38 -12.50 -3.77 0.07
C ASP A 38 -12.44 -4.18 -1.40
N ASP A 39 -12.00 -3.29 -2.28
CA ASP A 39 -11.84 -3.60 -3.70
C ASP A 39 -10.49 -4.25 -4.00
N LEU A 40 -9.59 -4.27 -3.05
CA LEU A 40 -8.32 -4.97 -3.23
C LEU A 40 -8.56 -6.48 -3.18
N ARG A 41 -7.80 -7.22 -3.98
CA ARG A 41 -7.92 -8.67 -3.93
C ARG A 41 -7.51 -9.19 -2.55
N PRO A 42 -8.11 -10.28 -2.09
CA PRO A 42 -7.85 -10.78 -0.73
C PRO A 42 -6.37 -11.04 -0.42
N GLU A 43 -5.62 -11.55 -1.41
CA GLU A 43 -4.21 -11.83 -1.23
C GLU A 43 -3.41 -10.56 -0.93
N LEU A 44 -3.79 -9.45 -1.58
CA LEU A 44 -3.14 -8.16 -1.34
C LEU A 44 -3.54 -7.61 0.03
N GLN A 45 -4.81 -7.71 0.38
CA GLN A 45 -5.28 -7.26 1.69
C GLN A 45 -4.50 -7.93 2.81
N GLU A 46 -4.25 -9.22 2.69
CA GLU A 46 -3.50 -9.98 3.69
C GLU A 46 -2.03 -9.57 3.74
N SER A 47 -1.49 -9.10 2.62
CA SER A 47 -0.07 -8.73 2.53
C SER A 47 0.21 -7.34 3.05
N LEU A 48 -0.81 -6.47 3.13
CA LEU A 48 -0.62 -5.10 3.56
C LEU A 48 -0.79 -4.97 5.07
N GLN A 49 0.16 -4.31 5.72
CA GLN A 49 0.05 -3.98 7.14
C GLN A 49 -0.94 -2.85 7.35
N GLU A 50 -0.89 -1.85 6.47
CA GLU A 50 -1.81 -0.72 6.48
C GLU A 50 -2.06 -0.27 5.06
N TYR A 51 -3.20 0.38 4.84
CA TYR A 51 -3.58 0.91 3.55
C TYR A 51 -4.18 2.30 3.72
N TYR A 52 -3.70 3.26 2.94
CA TYR A 52 -4.20 4.63 2.95
C TYR A 52 -4.85 4.93 1.60
N LYS A 53 -6.15 5.22 1.63
CA LYS A 53 -6.88 5.56 0.40
C LYS A 53 -6.80 7.05 0.14
N VAL A 54 -6.44 7.41 -1.11
CA VAL A 54 -6.47 8.80 -1.59
C VAL A 54 -7.55 8.89 -2.68
N ASP A 55 -8.01 10.11 -2.95
CA ASP A 55 -9.02 10.31 -4.00
C ASP A 55 -8.43 10.10 -5.39
N SER A 56 -7.19 10.48 -5.59
CA SER A 56 -6.51 10.30 -6.86
C SER A 56 -5.01 10.21 -6.65
N LEU A 57 -4.38 9.24 -7.30
CA LEU A 57 -2.93 9.11 -7.27
C LEU A 57 -2.24 10.21 -8.07
N GLU A 58 -3.00 10.95 -8.89
CA GLU A 58 -2.48 12.11 -9.60
C GLU A 58 -2.45 13.36 -8.72
N ASN A 59 -3.11 13.32 -7.58
CA ASN A 59 -3.09 14.42 -6.62
C ASN A 59 -1.85 14.27 -5.73
N TYR A 60 -0.80 14.97 -6.08
CA TYR A 60 0.47 14.85 -5.37
C TYR A 60 0.36 15.25 -3.90
N ASP A 61 -0.48 16.22 -3.58
CA ASP A 61 -0.64 16.65 -2.20
C ASP A 61 -1.24 15.55 -1.33
N GLU A 62 -2.20 14.81 -1.85
CA GLU A 62 -2.79 13.70 -1.11
C GLU A 62 -1.79 12.56 -0.92
N VAL A 63 -1.06 12.21 -1.97
CA VAL A 63 -0.06 11.15 -1.89
C VAL A 63 1.04 11.56 -0.92
N TYR A 64 1.46 12.79 -0.97
CA TYR A 64 2.48 13.32 -0.06
C TYR A 64 2.01 13.23 1.39
N GLY A 65 0.73 13.59 1.62
CA GLY A 65 0.13 13.47 2.94
C GLY A 65 0.06 12.04 3.43
N ALA A 66 -0.26 11.10 2.53
CA ALA A 66 -0.32 9.69 2.89
C ALA A 66 1.05 9.15 3.25
N VAL A 67 2.09 9.51 2.49
CA VAL A 67 3.46 9.13 2.82
C VAL A 67 3.85 9.71 4.17
N GLY A 68 3.54 10.97 4.41
CA GLY A 68 3.79 11.60 5.70
C GLY A 68 3.10 10.90 6.85
N TYR A 69 1.86 10.48 6.64
CA TYR A 69 1.11 9.73 7.64
C TYR A 69 1.87 8.46 8.04
N PHE A 70 2.35 7.70 7.07
CA PHE A 70 3.09 6.47 7.36
C PHE A 70 4.44 6.74 8.04
N ILE A 71 5.10 7.84 7.67
CA ILE A 71 6.39 8.17 8.26
C ILE A 71 6.23 8.58 9.73
N TRP A 72 5.17 9.29 10.07
CA TRP A 72 4.95 9.83 11.41
C TRP A 72 4.15 8.88 12.32
N HIS A 73 3.65 7.80 11.78
CA HIS A 73 2.91 6.80 12.52
C HIS A 73 3.60 5.45 12.48
#